data_24c37895560092d809768d469d37785e
#
_entry.id   24c37895560092d809768d469d37785e
#
_cell.length_a   1.000
_cell.length_b   1.000
_cell.length_c   1.000
_cell.angle_alpha   90.00
_cell.angle_beta   90.00
_cell.angle_gamma   90.00
#
_symmetry.space_group_name_H-M   'P 1'
#
loop_
_entity.id
_entity.type
_entity.pdbx_description
1 polymer ?
#
loop_
_entity_poly.entity_id
_entity_poly.type
_entity_poly.pdbx_seq_one_letter_code
_entity_poly.pdbx_strand_id
1 'polypeptide(L)'
;MSIKLSRRSVLTAATAGTAALAGGWMWPRAASAATLVQAEGKPAATNPITYKFKIGSIEAIAISDSQLQIAPIHPIFAPEAKAEEVNKILVDNFKATDSVRPEVNVLVLRKGSDVVLIDTGTGKGGRLLAGLAGAGIKPSDIKLIAITHLHSDHFGGLTNEASEFAFAGARVVTHKNEVEYWKTIPTWGDVAIPEEWKTGWKAGVAGALKAIEGKTDLVKGGDKPLPWLEFVETFGHTPGHCSLSISDGADRAFVFGDVGHHPVFTFQKPEWTVAFDYNRKDAAASRKKTLAMLAAERTRVLAYHMPWPGVGFVKTRDGAYEWVAQDWAW
;
A
#
# COMPACT_ATOMS: atom_id res chain seq x y z
N MET A 1 5.68 10.26 -55.63
CA MET A 1 6.07 11.49 -54.95
C MET A 1 6.61 11.10 -53.59
N SER A 2 7.94 11.08 -53.46
CA SER A 2 8.67 10.48 -52.36
C SER A 2 9.14 11.59 -51.42
N ILE A 3 8.77 11.56 -50.13
CA ILE A 3 9.23 12.53 -49.13
C ILE A 3 10.36 11.88 -48.34
N LYS A 4 11.58 12.41 -48.55
CA LYS A 4 12.79 12.05 -47.82
C LYS A 4 12.80 12.83 -46.49
N LEU A 5 12.87 12.14 -45.37
CA LEU A 5 13.18 12.73 -44.05
C LEU A 5 14.71 12.70 -43.84
N SER A 6 15.28 13.88 -43.66
CA SER A 6 16.70 14.13 -43.40
C SER A 6 17.02 13.99 -41.90
N ARG A 7 18.00 13.13 -41.61
CA ARG A 7 18.68 13.11 -40.30
C ARG A 7 19.71 14.23 -40.27
N ARG A 8 19.68 15.02 -39.20
CA ARG A 8 20.86 15.81 -38.79
C ARG A 8 21.07 15.71 -37.28
N SER A 9 22.21 15.14 -37.01
CA SER A 9 22.90 14.97 -35.75
C SER A 9 23.29 16.31 -35.12
N VAL A 10 23.27 16.38 -33.80
CA VAL A 10 24.15 17.32 -33.07
C VAL A 10 24.89 16.50 -32.00
N LEU A 11 26.18 16.29 -32.26
CA LEU A 11 27.18 15.92 -31.26
C LEU A 11 27.76 17.22 -30.69
N THR A 12 27.95 17.29 -29.39
CA THR A 12 29.03 18.10 -28.76
C THR A 12 29.36 17.46 -27.40
N ALA A 13 30.47 16.82 -27.41
CA ALA A 13 31.76 17.10 -26.77
C ALA A 13 31.81 16.77 -25.25
N ALA A 14 32.53 15.67 -24.99
CA ALA A 14 33.04 15.27 -23.69
C ALA A 14 34.28 16.12 -23.31
N THR A 15 34.40 16.48 -22.05
CA THR A 15 35.72 16.73 -21.44
C THR A 15 35.91 15.82 -20.24
N ALA A 16 37.00 15.06 -20.30
CA ALA A 16 37.44 14.15 -19.27
C ALA A 16 38.10 14.92 -18.12
N GLY A 17 37.81 14.50 -16.91
CA GLY A 17 38.52 14.90 -15.69
C GLY A 17 38.67 13.68 -14.79
N THR A 18 39.91 13.17 -14.72
CA THR A 18 40.35 12.12 -13.80
C THR A 18 40.44 12.63 -12.38
N ALA A 19 39.86 11.95 -11.39
CA ALA A 19 40.30 12.02 -10.00
C ALA A 19 39.90 10.75 -9.20
N ALA A 20 40.90 10.21 -8.65
CA ALA A 20 41.21 9.21 -7.67
C ALA A 20 40.12 8.57 -6.78
N LEU A 21 40.31 7.27 -6.61
CA LEU A 21 39.68 6.32 -5.68
C LEU A 21 39.87 6.72 -4.21
N ALA A 22 38.78 6.85 -3.47
CA ALA A 22 38.72 6.62 -2.04
C ALA A 22 37.34 5.99 -1.76
N GLY A 23 37.37 4.75 -1.25
CA GLY A 23 36.17 3.96 -0.98
C GLY A 23 35.39 4.52 0.19
N GLY A 24 34.18 4.96 -0.09
CA GLY A 24 33.12 5.29 0.83
C GLY A 24 31.83 5.17 0.04
N TRP A 25 30.89 4.40 0.53
CA TRP A 25 29.56 4.35 -0.04
C TRP A 25 28.90 5.73 0.10
N MET A 26 29.13 6.57 -0.90
CA MET A 26 28.44 7.84 -1.03
C MET A 26 27.15 7.60 -1.82
N TRP A 27 26.03 7.65 -1.12
CA TRP A 27 24.75 7.96 -1.75
C TRP A 27 24.92 9.25 -2.56
N PRO A 28 24.43 9.34 -3.80
CA PRO A 28 24.50 10.57 -4.52
C PRO A 28 23.79 11.67 -3.71
N ARG A 29 24.55 12.66 -3.25
CA ARG A 29 23.99 13.91 -2.75
C ARG A 29 23.30 14.60 -3.89
N ALA A 30 22.00 14.82 -3.74
CA ALA A 30 21.00 15.38 -4.65
C ALA A 30 20.12 14.30 -5.33
N ALA A 31 19.60 13.35 -4.57
CA ALA A 31 18.19 13.11 -4.72
C ALA A 31 17.52 14.22 -3.91
N SER A 32 17.09 15.27 -4.60
CA SER A 32 16.01 16.14 -4.16
C SER A 32 15.03 15.26 -3.39
N ALA A 33 14.63 15.67 -2.17
CA ALA A 33 13.69 14.96 -1.33
C ALA A 33 12.77 14.13 -2.23
N ALA A 34 12.79 12.79 -2.08
CA ALA A 34 11.78 11.98 -2.70
C ALA A 34 10.48 12.39 -2.00
N THR A 35 9.98 13.52 -2.43
CA THR A 35 8.62 13.93 -2.23
C THR A 35 7.84 12.75 -2.74
N LEU A 36 6.90 12.24 -1.97
CA LEU A 36 5.77 11.52 -2.51
C LEU A 36 5.14 12.48 -3.53
N VAL A 37 5.70 12.51 -4.75
CA VAL A 37 5.22 13.38 -5.82
C VAL A 37 3.95 12.70 -6.30
N GLN A 38 2.85 13.20 -5.80
CA GLN A 38 1.60 13.06 -6.50
C GLN A 38 1.85 13.53 -7.91
N ALA A 39 1.56 12.66 -8.88
CA ALA A 39 1.54 13.07 -10.25
C ALA A 39 0.52 14.22 -10.38
N GLU A 40 0.99 15.46 -10.35
CA GLU A 40 0.23 16.64 -10.75
C GLU A 40 -0.01 16.54 -12.26
N GLY A 41 -0.98 15.74 -12.62
CA GLY A 41 -1.59 15.71 -13.92
C GLY A 41 -3.07 15.61 -13.68
N LYS A 42 -3.83 16.61 -14.15
CA LYS A 42 -5.28 16.48 -14.30
C LYS A 42 -5.51 15.13 -14.97
N PRO A 43 -6.18 14.15 -14.35
CA PRO A 43 -6.33 12.85 -14.97
C PRO A 43 -7.00 13.07 -16.32
N ALA A 44 -6.36 12.59 -17.38
CA ALA A 44 -7.04 12.45 -18.65
C ALA A 44 -8.31 11.68 -18.32
N ALA A 45 -9.46 12.28 -18.65
CA ALA A 45 -10.76 11.75 -18.31
C ALA A 45 -10.81 10.26 -18.56
N THR A 46 -11.28 9.49 -17.59
CA THR A 46 -12.19 8.35 -17.75
C THR A 46 -11.80 6.99 -17.26
N ASN A 47 -10.68 6.75 -16.64
CA ASN A 47 -10.55 5.47 -15.95
C ASN A 47 -11.41 5.50 -14.67
N PRO A 48 -12.31 4.52 -14.46
CA PRO A 48 -13.12 4.48 -13.25
C PRO A 48 -12.20 4.38 -12.03
N ILE A 49 -12.41 5.25 -11.04
CA ILE A 49 -11.69 5.23 -9.78
C ILE A 49 -12.40 4.37 -8.72
N THR A 50 -13.53 3.78 -9.06
CA THR A 50 -14.30 2.89 -8.20
C THR A 50 -14.61 1.58 -8.93
N TYR A 51 -14.46 0.47 -8.22
CA TYR A 51 -14.83 -0.87 -8.68
C TYR A 51 -15.74 -1.51 -7.65
N LYS A 52 -16.98 -1.90 -8.07
CA LYS A 52 -17.99 -2.48 -7.19
C LYS A 52 -18.08 -3.97 -7.37
N PHE A 53 -18.18 -4.70 -6.27
CA PHE A 53 -18.40 -6.14 -6.25
C PHE A 53 -19.13 -6.54 -4.97
N LYS A 54 -19.37 -7.85 -4.78
CA LYS A 54 -20.06 -8.37 -3.58
C LYS A 54 -19.23 -9.42 -2.87
N ILE A 55 -19.43 -9.51 -1.56
CA ILE A 55 -18.98 -10.58 -0.69
C ILE A 55 -20.24 -11.05 0.05
N GLY A 56 -20.92 -12.07 -0.47
CA GLY A 56 -22.27 -12.40 -0.02
C GLY A 56 -23.24 -11.24 -0.19
N SER A 57 -23.85 -10.81 0.91
CA SER A 57 -24.74 -9.64 0.95
C SER A 57 -24.00 -8.30 1.14
N ILE A 58 -22.69 -8.33 1.42
CA ILE A 58 -21.88 -7.13 1.60
C ILE A 58 -21.57 -6.52 0.25
N GLU A 59 -21.93 -5.24 0.05
CA GLU A 59 -21.43 -4.45 -1.07
C GLU A 59 -20.00 -3.99 -0.76
N ALA A 60 -19.07 -4.26 -1.67
CA ALA A 60 -17.68 -3.88 -1.57
C ALA A 60 -17.32 -2.93 -2.72
N ILE A 61 -16.61 -1.84 -2.39
CA ILE A 61 -16.23 -0.80 -3.34
C ILE A 61 -14.73 -0.53 -3.15
N ALA A 62 -13.92 -0.98 -4.09
CA ALA A 62 -12.53 -0.55 -4.16
C ALA A 62 -12.48 0.87 -4.73
N ILE A 63 -11.63 1.71 -4.15
CA ILE A 63 -11.40 3.10 -4.59
C ILE A 63 -9.92 3.25 -4.88
N SER A 64 -9.56 3.61 -6.12
CA SER A 64 -8.19 4.00 -6.47
C SER A 64 -7.93 5.40 -5.92
N ASP A 65 -7.30 5.48 -4.75
CA ASP A 65 -6.99 6.75 -4.11
C ASP A 65 -5.83 7.47 -4.79
N SER A 66 -4.71 6.80 -4.97
CA SER A 66 -3.51 7.38 -5.55
C SER A 66 -2.56 6.28 -6.06
N GLN A 67 -1.45 6.70 -6.65
CA GLN A 67 -0.28 5.85 -6.93
C GLN A 67 0.92 6.47 -6.25
N LEU A 68 1.67 5.67 -5.50
CA LEU A 68 2.99 6.08 -5.01
C LEU A 68 4.00 6.04 -6.17
N GLN A 69 5.10 6.75 -6.02
CA GLN A 69 6.24 6.60 -6.91
C GLN A 69 7.49 6.34 -6.08
N ILE A 70 8.07 5.17 -6.25
CA ILE A 70 9.25 4.74 -5.50
C ILE A 70 10.38 4.48 -6.49
N ALA A 71 11.48 5.21 -6.31
CA ALA A 71 12.71 5.07 -7.08
C ALA A 71 13.92 5.39 -6.18
N PRO A 72 15.03 4.66 -6.34
CA PRO A 72 15.17 3.45 -7.14
C PRO A 72 14.38 2.28 -6.55
N ILE A 73 14.11 1.23 -7.36
CA ILE A 73 13.45 0.02 -6.84
C ILE A 73 14.37 -0.69 -5.85
N HIS A 74 15.59 -1.03 -6.25
CA HIS A 74 16.59 -1.61 -5.37
C HIS A 74 17.50 -0.51 -4.80
N PRO A 75 17.80 -0.50 -3.49
CA PRO A 75 17.52 -1.52 -2.48
C PRO A 75 16.23 -1.31 -1.65
N ILE A 76 15.30 -0.47 -2.09
CA ILE A 76 14.06 -0.26 -1.35
C ILE A 76 13.21 -1.54 -1.33
N PHE A 77 13.09 -2.20 -2.48
CA PHE A 77 12.54 -3.55 -2.60
C PHE A 77 13.67 -4.56 -2.68
N ALA A 78 13.52 -5.66 -1.95
CA ALA A 78 14.48 -6.77 -1.89
C ALA A 78 15.91 -6.33 -1.50
N PRO A 79 16.10 -5.60 -0.39
CA PRO A 79 17.43 -5.12 0.04
C PRO A 79 18.45 -6.26 0.28
N GLU A 80 17.99 -7.48 0.51
CA GLU A 80 18.79 -8.69 0.69
C GLU A 80 19.23 -9.34 -0.62
N ALA A 81 18.62 -8.99 -1.76
CA ALA A 81 18.94 -9.57 -3.05
C ALA A 81 20.01 -8.76 -3.81
N LYS A 82 20.60 -9.34 -4.85
CA LYS A 82 21.46 -8.59 -5.76
C LYS A 82 20.63 -7.79 -6.75
N ALA A 83 21.10 -6.58 -7.09
CA ALA A 83 20.41 -5.70 -8.04
C ALA A 83 20.16 -6.37 -9.41
N GLU A 84 21.10 -7.20 -9.87
CA GLU A 84 20.97 -7.93 -11.13
C GLU A 84 19.85 -8.97 -11.08
N GLU A 85 19.64 -9.65 -9.92
CA GLU A 85 18.55 -10.60 -9.74
C GLU A 85 17.19 -9.87 -9.72
N VAL A 86 17.11 -8.75 -9.00
CA VAL A 86 15.92 -7.91 -8.95
C VAL A 86 15.55 -7.42 -10.35
N ASN A 87 16.52 -6.87 -11.10
CA ASN A 87 16.30 -6.39 -12.45
C ASN A 87 15.87 -7.51 -13.41
N LYS A 88 16.52 -8.68 -13.32
CA LYS A 88 16.17 -9.83 -14.15
C LYS A 88 14.70 -10.23 -13.96
N ILE A 89 14.25 -10.37 -12.72
CA ILE A 89 12.86 -10.72 -12.42
C ILE A 89 11.89 -9.67 -12.96
N LEU A 90 12.21 -8.38 -12.83
CA LEU A 90 11.37 -7.31 -13.38
C LEU A 90 11.26 -7.40 -14.90
N VAL A 91 12.38 -7.56 -15.61
CA VAL A 91 12.41 -7.69 -17.07
C VAL A 91 11.63 -8.92 -17.53
N ASP A 92 11.84 -10.07 -16.89
CA ASP A 92 11.14 -11.32 -17.21
C ASP A 92 9.61 -11.21 -17.04
N ASN A 93 9.15 -10.25 -16.20
CA ASN A 93 7.73 -9.98 -15.94
C ASN A 93 7.23 -8.68 -16.60
N PHE A 94 7.96 -8.14 -17.58
CA PHE A 94 7.60 -6.91 -18.31
C PHE A 94 7.39 -5.69 -17.40
N LYS A 95 8.20 -5.56 -16.34
CA LYS A 95 8.16 -4.42 -15.40
C LYS A 95 9.34 -3.49 -15.65
N ALA A 96 9.14 -2.21 -15.33
CA ALA A 96 10.22 -1.23 -15.32
C ALA A 96 11.24 -1.60 -14.23
N THR A 97 12.51 -1.22 -14.44
CA THR A 97 13.61 -1.50 -13.52
C THR A 97 14.11 -0.28 -12.76
N ASP A 98 13.66 0.91 -13.13
CA ASP A 98 14.06 2.20 -12.56
C ASP A 98 13.15 2.67 -11.42
N SER A 99 11.84 2.41 -11.56
CA SER A 99 10.83 2.84 -10.60
C SER A 99 9.63 1.90 -10.55
N VAL A 100 8.94 1.89 -9.42
CA VAL A 100 7.66 1.20 -9.24
C VAL A 100 6.58 2.18 -8.79
N ARG A 101 5.35 1.92 -9.22
CA ARG A 101 4.18 2.71 -8.83
C ARG A 101 3.15 1.82 -8.14
N PRO A 102 3.31 1.57 -6.83
CA PRO A 102 2.29 0.86 -6.08
C PRO A 102 0.99 1.65 -6.08
N GLU A 103 -0.12 0.96 -6.30
CA GLU A 103 -1.45 1.54 -6.14
C GLU A 103 -1.75 1.79 -4.67
N VAL A 104 -2.70 2.66 -4.40
CA VAL A 104 -3.33 2.85 -3.09
C VAL A 104 -4.82 2.55 -3.25
N ASN A 105 -5.19 1.30 -3.00
CA ASN A 105 -6.53 0.76 -3.19
C ASN A 105 -7.31 0.73 -1.88
N VAL A 106 -8.04 1.77 -1.59
CA VAL A 106 -8.89 1.86 -0.38
C VAL A 106 -10.17 1.05 -0.58
N LEU A 107 -10.71 0.47 0.48
CA LEU A 107 -11.91 -0.36 0.44
C LEU A 107 -13.03 0.23 1.29
N VAL A 108 -14.23 0.31 0.72
CA VAL A 108 -15.48 0.58 1.43
C VAL A 108 -16.35 -0.67 1.43
N LEU A 109 -16.94 -0.98 2.58
CA LEU A 109 -17.88 -2.09 2.76
C LEU A 109 -19.23 -1.56 3.26
N ARG A 110 -20.33 -2.06 2.71
CA ARG A 110 -21.68 -1.72 3.16
C ARG A 110 -22.48 -2.99 3.42
N LYS A 111 -23.05 -3.08 4.62
CA LYS A 111 -23.98 -4.16 5.00
C LYS A 111 -25.08 -3.58 5.87
N GLY A 112 -26.28 -3.49 5.33
CA GLY A 112 -27.39 -2.79 6.01
C GLY A 112 -27.05 -1.33 6.28
N SER A 113 -27.07 -0.94 7.55
CA SER A 113 -26.70 0.41 8.01
C SER A 113 -25.19 0.60 8.23
N ASP A 114 -24.42 -0.48 8.22
CA ASP A 114 -22.98 -0.42 8.47
C ASP A 114 -22.28 0.05 7.18
N VAL A 115 -21.56 1.16 7.28
CA VAL A 115 -20.65 1.66 6.25
C VAL A 115 -19.26 1.72 6.86
N VAL A 116 -18.39 0.86 6.39
CA VAL A 116 -17.03 0.67 6.90
C VAL A 116 -16.01 1.10 5.85
N LEU A 117 -15.03 1.87 6.27
CA LEU A 117 -13.88 2.24 5.48
C LEU A 117 -12.67 1.44 5.99
N ILE A 118 -11.93 0.79 5.12
CA ILE A 118 -10.68 0.11 5.45
C ILE A 118 -9.53 0.88 4.85
N ASP A 119 -8.71 1.43 5.73
CA ASP A 119 -7.70 2.45 5.48
C ASP A 119 -8.30 3.72 4.86
N THR A 120 -7.51 4.79 4.75
CA THR A 120 -8.03 6.11 4.32
C THR A 120 -7.20 6.75 3.23
N GLY A 121 -6.27 6.01 2.62
CA GLY A 121 -5.44 6.52 1.54
C GLY A 121 -4.40 7.53 1.99
N THR A 122 -3.83 8.23 1.02
CA THR A 122 -2.76 9.20 1.22
C THR A 122 -3.22 10.54 1.80
N GLY A 123 -4.53 10.79 1.82
CA GLY A 123 -5.11 12.04 2.27
C GLY A 123 -4.94 13.18 1.26
N LYS A 124 -4.09 14.16 1.56
CA LYS A 124 -3.89 15.30 0.66
C LYS A 124 -3.47 14.86 -0.74
N GLY A 125 -4.29 15.19 -1.74
CA GLY A 125 -4.11 14.83 -3.15
C GLY A 125 -4.54 13.41 -3.51
N GLY A 126 -4.98 12.59 -2.56
CA GLY A 126 -5.70 11.35 -2.81
C GLY A 126 -7.10 11.62 -3.38
N ARG A 127 -7.71 10.57 -3.91
CA ARG A 127 -9.02 10.64 -4.57
C ARG A 127 -10.12 9.96 -3.76
N LEU A 128 -9.85 9.57 -2.50
CA LEU A 128 -10.81 8.87 -1.64
C LEU A 128 -12.16 9.61 -1.57
N LEU A 129 -12.15 10.92 -1.29
CA LEU A 129 -13.39 11.69 -1.18
C LEU A 129 -14.17 11.76 -2.51
N ALA A 130 -13.46 11.87 -3.64
CA ALA A 130 -14.07 11.82 -4.96
C ALA A 130 -14.65 10.42 -5.26
N GLY A 131 -13.95 9.36 -4.86
CA GLY A 131 -14.42 7.97 -4.98
C GLY A 131 -15.64 7.70 -4.13
N LEU A 132 -15.65 8.16 -2.88
CA LEU A 132 -16.82 8.09 -2.00
C LEU A 132 -18.02 8.82 -2.60
N ALA A 133 -17.83 10.06 -3.06
CA ALA A 133 -18.89 10.85 -3.72
C ALA A 133 -19.42 10.15 -4.98
N GLY A 134 -18.54 9.60 -5.82
CA GLY A 134 -18.92 8.81 -7.01
C GLY A 134 -19.68 7.52 -6.66
N ALA A 135 -19.48 6.97 -5.47
CA ALA A 135 -20.23 5.84 -4.94
C ALA A 135 -21.54 6.26 -4.22
N GLY A 136 -21.82 7.57 -4.12
CA GLY A 136 -22.98 8.10 -3.40
C GLY A 136 -22.83 8.02 -1.87
N ILE A 137 -21.60 8.01 -1.36
CA ILE A 137 -21.30 7.91 0.07
C ILE A 137 -20.69 9.24 0.55
N LYS A 138 -21.25 9.79 1.61
CA LYS A 138 -20.70 10.97 2.28
C LYS A 138 -19.72 10.53 3.38
N PRO A 139 -18.70 11.32 3.70
CA PRO A 139 -17.83 11.04 4.86
C PRO A 139 -18.60 10.84 6.16
N SER A 140 -19.73 11.52 6.36
CA SER A 140 -20.63 11.37 7.51
C SER A 140 -21.38 10.03 7.55
N ASP A 141 -21.46 9.30 6.45
CA ASP A 141 -22.12 8.00 6.38
C ASP A 141 -21.23 6.89 6.94
N ILE A 142 -19.89 7.11 6.94
CA ILE A 142 -18.91 6.17 7.49
C ILE A 142 -19.12 6.06 9.00
N LYS A 143 -19.31 4.83 9.48
CA LYS A 143 -19.54 4.51 10.90
C LYS A 143 -18.32 3.91 11.59
N LEU A 144 -17.51 3.19 10.81
CA LEU A 144 -16.30 2.53 11.28
C LEU A 144 -15.17 2.72 10.28
N ILE A 145 -13.99 3.01 10.76
CA ILE A 145 -12.75 3.02 9.98
C ILE A 145 -11.83 1.98 10.59
N ALA A 146 -11.51 0.93 9.84
CA ALA A 146 -10.55 -0.08 10.25
C ALA A 146 -9.19 0.25 9.61
N ILE A 147 -8.19 0.57 10.43
CA ILE A 147 -6.83 0.88 9.98
C ILE A 147 -5.97 -0.36 10.13
N THR A 148 -5.36 -0.80 9.03
CA THR A 148 -4.47 -1.97 8.99
C THR A 148 -3.18 -1.69 9.74
N HIS A 149 -2.60 -0.51 9.53
CA HIS A 149 -1.40 -0.01 10.20
C HIS A 149 -1.24 1.51 9.98
N LEU A 150 -0.28 2.13 10.67
CA LEU A 150 -0.11 3.59 10.67
C LEU A 150 1.07 4.05 9.77
N HIS A 151 1.13 3.60 8.49
CA HIS A 151 1.89 4.28 7.45
C HIS A 151 1.02 5.34 6.75
N SER A 152 1.66 6.38 6.26
CA SER A 152 1.00 7.62 5.81
C SER A 152 -0.03 7.44 4.70
N ASP A 153 0.18 6.47 3.85
CA ASP A 153 -0.73 6.13 2.74
C ASP A 153 -1.92 5.27 3.17
N HIS A 154 -1.99 4.82 4.43
CA HIS A 154 -3.12 4.10 5.02
C HIS A 154 -3.97 4.98 5.92
N PHE A 155 -3.34 5.88 6.68
CA PHE A 155 -4.06 6.77 7.60
C PHE A 155 -4.20 8.22 7.09
N GLY A 156 -3.55 8.60 5.99
CA GLY A 156 -3.42 9.99 5.55
C GLY A 156 -4.74 10.74 5.40
N GLY A 157 -5.81 10.05 5.02
CA GLY A 157 -7.14 10.63 4.88
C GLY A 157 -7.95 10.72 6.18
N LEU A 158 -7.41 10.29 7.33
CA LEU A 158 -8.09 10.47 8.62
C LEU A 158 -8.32 11.94 8.97
N THR A 159 -7.45 12.83 8.47
CA THR A 159 -7.55 14.27 8.72
C THR A 159 -7.83 15.04 7.43
N ASN A 160 -8.58 16.13 7.56
CA ASN A 160 -8.80 17.11 6.50
C ASN A 160 -7.62 18.11 6.44
N GLU A 161 -7.69 19.08 5.52
CA GLU A 161 -6.67 20.13 5.36
C GLU A 161 -6.47 21.01 6.60
N ALA A 162 -7.48 21.09 7.48
CA ALA A 162 -7.40 21.80 8.76
C ALA A 162 -6.83 20.92 9.88
N SER A 163 -6.35 19.71 9.57
CA SER A 163 -5.88 18.71 10.54
C SER A 163 -6.96 18.24 11.53
N GLU A 164 -8.23 18.37 11.16
CA GLU A 164 -9.36 17.85 11.90
C GLU A 164 -9.77 16.48 11.39
N PHE A 165 -10.40 15.66 12.25
CA PHE A 165 -10.89 14.35 11.87
C PHE A 165 -11.94 14.45 10.75
N ALA A 166 -11.65 13.85 9.59
CA ALA A 166 -12.45 14.00 8.37
C ALA A 166 -13.80 13.27 8.40
N PHE A 167 -13.97 12.29 9.31
CA PHE A 167 -15.14 11.40 9.37
C PHE A 167 -15.88 11.53 10.70
N ALA A 168 -16.47 12.68 10.95
CA ALA A 168 -16.97 13.12 12.27
C ALA A 168 -17.85 12.09 12.99
N GLY A 169 -18.60 11.24 12.26
CA GLY A 169 -19.49 10.21 12.83
C GLY A 169 -18.86 8.84 13.01
N ALA A 170 -17.60 8.66 12.63
CA ALA A 170 -16.95 7.36 12.62
C ALA A 170 -16.20 7.07 13.93
N ARG A 171 -16.15 5.79 14.29
CA ARG A 171 -15.13 5.25 15.20
C ARG A 171 -13.97 4.71 14.39
N VAL A 172 -12.78 4.77 14.95
CA VAL A 172 -11.56 4.19 14.36
C VAL A 172 -11.19 2.95 15.14
N VAL A 173 -10.85 1.88 14.47
CA VAL A 173 -10.30 0.67 15.09
C VAL A 173 -8.94 0.34 14.47
N THR A 174 -7.97 0.06 15.32
CA THR A 174 -6.63 -0.34 14.90
C THR A 174 -5.97 -1.19 15.99
N HIS A 175 -4.93 -1.94 15.64
CA HIS A 175 -4.27 -2.82 16.60
C HIS A 175 -3.55 -2.02 17.68
N LYS A 176 -3.65 -2.48 18.94
CA LYS A 176 -3.05 -1.81 20.11
C LYS A 176 -1.53 -1.60 19.95
N ASN A 177 -0.81 -2.62 19.46
CA ASN A 177 0.64 -2.53 19.29
C ASN A 177 1.04 -1.43 18.29
N GLU A 178 0.19 -1.14 17.32
CA GLU A 178 0.43 -0.08 16.34
C GLU A 178 0.44 1.28 17.04
N VAL A 179 -0.60 1.56 17.83
CA VAL A 179 -0.70 2.82 18.57
C VAL A 179 0.39 2.93 19.65
N GLU A 180 0.68 1.85 20.38
CA GLU A 180 1.73 1.82 21.40
C GLU A 180 3.11 2.11 20.81
N TYR A 181 3.43 1.47 19.68
CA TYR A 181 4.69 1.68 18.98
C TYR A 181 4.84 3.14 18.51
N TRP A 182 3.87 3.66 17.78
CA TRP A 182 3.98 5.00 17.20
C TRP A 182 3.94 6.13 18.21
N LYS A 183 3.38 5.92 19.40
CA LYS A 183 3.46 6.90 20.50
C LYS A 183 4.87 7.08 21.02
N THR A 184 5.68 6.05 21.03
CA THR A 184 7.00 6.05 21.68
C THR A 184 8.17 5.89 20.71
N ILE A 185 7.97 5.11 19.64
CA ILE A 185 8.99 4.71 18.65
C ILE A 185 10.30 4.33 19.35
N PRO A 186 10.31 3.26 20.14
CA PRO A 186 11.47 2.87 20.94
C PRO A 186 12.69 2.51 20.06
N THR A 187 12.43 2.04 18.86
CA THR A 187 13.41 1.70 17.83
C THR A 187 12.75 1.70 16.46
N TRP A 188 13.55 1.85 15.40
CA TRP A 188 13.08 1.72 14.02
C TRP A 188 13.20 0.27 13.49
N GLY A 189 13.69 -0.68 14.33
CA GLY A 189 13.89 -2.07 13.89
C GLY A 189 14.83 -2.16 12.67
N ASP A 190 14.38 -2.91 11.65
CA ASP A 190 15.11 -3.11 10.39
C ASP A 190 14.86 -2.00 9.35
N VAL A 191 14.07 -0.96 9.69
CA VAL A 191 13.70 0.11 8.75
C VAL A 191 14.93 0.89 8.30
N ALA A 192 15.22 0.82 7.02
CA ALA A 192 16.39 1.41 6.38
C ALA A 192 15.98 2.43 5.29
N ILE A 193 15.32 3.50 5.71
CA ILE A 193 14.85 4.60 4.86
C ILE A 193 15.51 5.92 5.30
N PRO A 194 15.46 6.97 4.45
CA PRO A 194 15.98 8.29 4.81
C PRO A 194 15.38 8.86 6.10
N GLU A 195 16.18 9.58 6.87
CA GLU A 195 15.73 10.15 8.16
C GLU A 195 14.62 11.19 8.00
N GLU A 196 14.58 11.90 6.88
CA GLU A 196 13.48 12.81 6.56
C GLU A 196 12.14 12.07 6.44
N TRP A 197 12.12 10.84 5.91
CA TRP A 197 10.90 10.01 5.84
C TRP A 197 10.46 9.59 7.24
N LYS A 198 11.40 9.11 8.07
CA LYS A 198 11.11 8.74 9.46
C LYS A 198 10.53 9.92 10.24
N THR A 199 11.12 11.11 10.06
CA THR A 199 10.64 12.35 10.70
C THR A 199 9.24 12.70 10.21
N GLY A 200 8.97 12.61 8.91
CA GLY A 200 7.66 12.84 8.31
C GLY A 200 6.62 11.86 8.83
N TRP A 201 6.94 10.57 8.89
CA TRP A 201 6.04 9.54 9.42
C TRP A 201 5.69 9.80 10.89
N LYS A 202 6.72 10.05 11.72
CA LYS A 202 6.51 10.37 13.14
C LYS A 202 5.57 11.57 13.34
N ALA A 203 5.79 12.65 12.61
CA ALA A 203 4.96 13.84 12.70
C ALA A 203 3.53 13.58 12.22
N GLY A 204 3.37 12.89 11.08
CA GLY A 204 2.08 12.53 10.51
C GLY A 204 1.25 11.67 11.44
N VAL A 205 1.84 10.59 11.99
CA VAL A 205 1.15 9.70 12.93
C VAL A 205 0.77 10.43 14.22
N ALA A 206 1.65 11.27 14.76
CA ALA A 206 1.33 12.05 15.96
C ALA A 206 0.12 12.98 15.74
N GLY A 207 0.05 13.62 14.57
CA GLY A 207 -1.09 14.43 14.16
C GLY A 207 -2.38 13.62 14.02
N ALA A 208 -2.31 12.47 13.35
CA ALA A 208 -3.45 11.58 13.17
C ALA A 208 -3.97 11.03 14.51
N LEU A 209 -3.08 10.53 15.38
CA LEU A 209 -3.46 10.02 16.71
C LEU A 209 -4.14 11.10 17.56
N LYS A 210 -3.67 12.34 17.48
CA LYS A 210 -4.32 13.48 18.14
C LYS A 210 -5.72 13.74 17.59
N ALA A 211 -5.91 13.69 16.28
CA ALA A 211 -7.19 13.94 15.63
C ALA A 211 -8.26 12.89 15.96
N ILE A 212 -7.84 11.64 16.21
CA ILE A 212 -8.72 10.51 16.56
C ILE A 212 -8.78 10.21 18.05
N GLU A 213 -8.24 11.09 18.89
CA GLU A 213 -8.26 10.92 20.35
C GLU A 213 -9.71 10.80 20.85
N GLY A 214 -9.97 9.81 21.69
CA GLY A 214 -11.32 9.52 22.21
C GLY A 214 -12.27 8.86 21.19
N LYS A 215 -11.82 8.62 19.94
CA LYS A 215 -12.62 7.99 18.88
C LYS A 215 -12.07 6.60 18.48
N THR A 216 -10.97 6.18 19.10
CA THR A 216 -10.25 4.96 18.71
C THR A 216 -10.51 3.83 19.69
N ASP A 217 -10.92 2.68 19.15
CA ASP A 217 -10.96 1.40 19.86
C ASP A 217 -9.72 0.59 19.48
N LEU A 218 -9.02 0.10 20.52
CA LEU A 218 -7.84 -0.72 20.33
C LEU A 218 -8.23 -2.20 20.30
N VAL A 219 -7.79 -2.90 19.24
CA VAL A 219 -8.07 -4.31 19.00
C VAL A 219 -6.81 -5.16 19.06
N LYS A 220 -6.99 -6.47 19.07
CA LYS A 220 -5.98 -7.52 18.90
C LYS A 220 -6.44 -8.52 17.84
N GLY A 221 -5.59 -9.44 17.46
CA GLY A 221 -5.96 -10.53 16.55
C GLY A 221 -7.14 -11.35 17.07
N GLY A 222 -8.05 -11.67 16.16
CA GLY A 222 -9.31 -12.36 16.45
C GLY A 222 -10.45 -11.46 16.88
N ASP A 223 -10.20 -10.20 17.22
CA ASP A 223 -11.27 -9.27 17.56
C ASP A 223 -12.11 -8.92 16.32
N LYS A 224 -13.43 -8.84 16.54
CA LYS A 224 -14.44 -8.58 15.52
C LYS A 224 -15.21 -7.29 15.85
N PRO A 225 -14.76 -6.13 15.37
CA PRO A 225 -15.51 -4.89 15.57
C PRO A 225 -16.94 -4.97 14.98
N LEU A 226 -17.12 -5.83 13.97
CA LEU A 226 -18.42 -6.24 13.45
C LEU A 226 -18.41 -7.77 13.28
N PRO A 227 -19.56 -8.46 13.40
CA PRO A 227 -19.61 -9.93 13.35
C PRO A 227 -18.99 -10.54 12.09
N TRP A 228 -18.92 -9.78 11.02
CA TRP A 228 -18.44 -10.19 9.69
C TRP A 228 -17.05 -9.61 9.33
N LEU A 229 -16.40 -8.86 10.24
CA LEU A 229 -15.08 -8.23 10.06
C LEU A 229 -14.15 -8.59 11.22
N GLU A 230 -13.07 -9.30 10.95
CA GLU A 230 -12.11 -9.79 11.93
C GLU A 230 -10.69 -9.28 11.65
N PHE A 231 -9.99 -8.84 12.69
CA PHE A 231 -8.57 -8.48 12.62
C PHE A 231 -7.69 -9.74 12.68
N VAL A 232 -6.76 -9.86 11.73
CA VAL A 232 -5.80 -10.97 11.62
C VAL A 232 -4.39 -10.42 11.74
N GLU A 233 -3.67 -10.81 12.79
CA GLU A 233 -2.29 -10.35 13.00
C GLU A 233 -1.37 -10.84 11.89
N THR A 234 -0.72 -9.90 11.22
CA THR A 234 0.26 -10.12 10.16
C THR A 234 1.47 -9.21 10.39
N PHE A 235 1.99 -9.27 11.61
CA PHE A 235 3.09 -8.42 12.09
C PHE A 235 4.36 -8.57 11.25
N GLY A 236 5.20 -7.56 11.32
CA GLY A 236 6.52 -7.51 10.70
C GLY A 236 6.71 -6.27 9.85
N HIS A 237 5.76 -5.92 8.98
CA HIS A 237 5.77 -4.68 8.24
C HIS A 237 5.73 -3.47 9.20
N THR A 238 4.80 -3.49 10.13
CA THR A 238 4.84 -2.70 11.37
C THR A 238 4.61 -3.60 12.58
N PRO A 239 4.89 -3.14 13.82
CA PRO A 239 4.69 -3.93 15.03
C PRO A 239 3.24 -4.34 15.31
N GLY A 240 2.27 -3.62 14.76
CA GLY A 240 0.85 -3.88 14.94
C GLY A 240 0.10 -4.10 13.62
N HIS A 241 0.80 -4.31 12.49
CA HIS A 241 0.15 -4.53 11.20
C HIS A 241 -0.84 -5.69 11.25
N CYS A 242 -2.06 -5.43 10.77
CA CYS A 242 -3.11 -6.43 10.64
C CYS A 242 -3.68 -6.47 9.23
N SER A 243 -3.91 -7.67 8.75
CA SER A 243 -4.86 -7.93 7.68
C SER A 243 -6.27 -8.02 8.25
N LEU A 244 -7.29 -8.05 7.39
CA LEU A 244 -8.68 -8.19 7.82
C LEU A 244 -9.35 -9.36 7.09
N SER A 245 -10.08 -10.20 7.82
CA SER A 245 -10.93 -11.24 7.24
C SER A 245 -12.37 -10.73 7.21
N ILE A 246 -13.02 -10.90 6.05
CA ILE A 246 -14.42 -10.52 5.83
C ILE A 246 -15.16 -11.82 5.50
N SER A 247 -16.29 -12.06 6.18
CA SER A 247 -17.10 -13.26 5.96
C SER A 247 -18.59 -12.96 6.00
N ASP A 248 -19.33 -13.48 5.01
CA ASP A 248 -20.78 -13.40 4.96
C ASP A 248 -21.36 -14.71 4.42
N GLY A 249 -21.82 -15.57 5.34
CA GLY A 249 -22.20 -16.95 5.01
C GLY A 249 -21.01 -17.76 4.52
N ALA A 250 -21.11 -18.28 3.30
CA ALA A 250 -20.04 -19.03 2.65
C ALA A 250 -19.03 -18.13 1.92
N ASP A 251 -19.38 -16.88 1.65
CA ASP A 251 -18.53 -15.94 0.92
C ASP A 251 -17.48 -15.31 1.86
N ARG A 252 -16.25 -15.28 1.37
CA ARG A 252 -15.11 -14.76 2.12
C ARG A 252 -14.26 -13.84 1.24
N ALA A 253 -13.64 -12.85 1.89
CA ALA A 253 -12.57 -12.06 1.32
C ALA A 253 -11.53 -11.73 2.40
N PHE A 254 -10.33 -11.40 1.95
CA PHE A 254 -9.22 -11.08 2.83
C PHE A 254 -8.58 -9.77 2.38
N VAL A 255 -8.54 -8.78 3.27
CA VAL A 255 -7.82 -7.54 3.04
C VAL A 255 -6.37 -7.75 3.42
N PHE A 256 -5.50 -7.62 2.44
CA PHE A 256 -4.11 -8.00 2.55
C PHE A 256 -3.28 -7.00 3.37
N GLY A 257 -3.65 -5.70 3.31
CA GLY A 257 -2.82 -4.62 3.81
C GLY A 257 -1.45 -4.67 3.14
N ASP A 258 -0.40 -4.48 3.93
CA ASP A 258 0.98 -4.45 3.50
C ASP A 258 1.76 -5.74 3.77
N VAL A 259 1.06 -6.87 3.72
CA VAL A 259 1.72 -8.17 3.62
C VAL A 259 2.55 -8.26 2.33
N GLY A 260 2.22 -7.47 1.32
CA GLY A 260 3.01 -7.40 0.10
C GLY A 260 2.71 -6.15 -0.74
N HIS A 261 3.75 -5.68 -1.45
CA HIS A 261 3.77 -4.35 -2.07
C HIS A 261 3.98 -4.37 -3.59
N HIS A 262 4.28 -5.55 -4.18
CA HIS A 262 4.63 -5.64 -5.59
C HIS A 262 4.05 -6.89 -6.26
N PRO A 263 3.38 -6.78 -7.42
CA PRO A 263 2.65 -7.89 -8.05
C PRO A 263 3.53 -9.06 -8.50
N VAL A 264 4.83 -8.88 -8.54
CA VAL A 264 5.80 -9.93 -8.89
C VAL A 264 6.55 -10.40 -7.65
N PHE A 265 7.26 -9.50 -6.96
CA PHE A 265 8.13 -9.87 -5.83
C PHE A 265 7.36 -10.55 -4.71
N THR A 266 6.22 -9.99 -4.31
CA THR A 266 5.38 -10.53 -3.23
C THR A 266 5.05 -12.01 -3.43
N PHE A 267 4.82 -12.41 -4.67
CA PHE A 267 4.34 -13.76 -4.99
C PHE A 267 5.46 -14.70 -5.43
N GLN A 268 6.35 -14.24 -6.29
CA GLN A 268 7.44 -15.09 -6.82
C GLN A 268 8.61 -15.23 -5.85
N LYS A 269 8.80 -14.27 -4.96
CA LYS A 269 9.89 -14.19 -3.96
C LYS A 269 9.33 -13.78 -2.59
N PRO A 270 8.46 -14.60 -1.99
CA PRO A 270 7.79 -14.22 -0.73
C PRO A 270 8.74 -14.04 0.46
N GLU A 271 10.00 -14.46 0.33
CA GLU A 271 11.07 -14.19 1.29
C GLU A 271 11.65 -12.78 1.17
N TRP A 272 11.52 -12.11 0.02
CA TRP A 272 12.04 -10.77 -0.17
C TRP A 272 11.24 -9.74 0.62
N THR A 273 11.95 -8.78 1.19
CA THR A 273 11.40 -7.77 2.09
C THR A 273 11.49 -6.37 1.47
N VAL A 274 11.05 -5.37 2.21
CA VAL A 274 11.19 -3.98 1.80
C VAL A 274 11.97 -3.19 2.85
N ALA A 275 12.64 -2.12 2.43
CA ALA A 275 13.49 -1.31 3.31
C ALA A 275 12.71 -0.64 4.46
N PHE A 276 11.41 -0.58 4.36
CA PHE A 276 10.50 -0.02 5.37
C PHE A 276 9.77 -1.08 6.21
N ASP A 277 10.12 -2.38 6.11
CA ASP A 277 9.65 -3.38 7.07
C ASP A 277 10.35 -3.19 8.42
N TYR A 278 9.55 -3.10 9.50
CA TYR A 278 10.05 -2.95 10.87
C TYR A 278 10.84 -4.17 11.34
N ASN A 279 10.33 -5.36 11.06
CA ASN A 279 10.99 -6.64 11.30
C ASN A 279 10.88 -7.48 10.02
N ARG A 280 11.95 -7.52 9.25
CA ARG A 280 11.99 -8.19 7.94
C ARG A 280 11.72 -9.68 8.02
N LYS A 281 12.24 -10.34 9.07
CA LYS A 281 12.02 -11.77 9.29
C LYS A 281 10.54 -12.08 9.53
N ASP A 282 9.90 -11.31 10.39
CA ASP A 282 8.49 -11.50 10.72
C ASP A 282 7.58 -11.10 9.55
N ALA A 283 7.94 -10.03 8.80
CA ALA A 283 7.22 -9.63 7.58
C ALA A 283 7.23 -10.74 6.52
N ALA A 284 8.40 -11.34 6.26
CA ALA A 284 8.51 -12.48 5.34
C ALA A 284 7.75 -13.72 5.84
N ALA A 285 7.78 -14.00 7.16
CA ALA A 285 7.04 -15.12 7.75
C ALA A 285 5.52 -14.91 7.66
N SER A 286 5.02 -13.71 7.99
CA SER A 286 3.62 -13.32 7.85
C SER A 286 3.16 -13.43 6.39
N ARG A 287 3.96 -12.97 5.45
CA ARG A 287 3.70 -13.07 4.00
C ARG A 287 3.57 -14.50 3.56
N LYS A 288 4.55 -15.35 3.85
CA LYS A 288 4.53 -16.78 3.46
C LYS A 288 3.31 -17.51 4.03
N LYS A 289 3.01 -17.30 5.32
CA LYS A 289 1.84 -17.88 5.98
C LYS A 289 0.54 -17.43 5.31
N THR A 290 0.41 -16.15 5.06
CA THR A 290 -0.80 -15.56 4.44
C THR A 290 -0.99 -16.05 3.01
N LEU A 291 0.06 -16.07 2.19
CA LEU A 291 -0.02 -16.56 0.81
C LEU A 291 -0.38 -18.05 0.75
N ALA A 292 0.20 -18.87 1.64
CA ALA A 292 -0.12 -20.29 1.73
C ALA A 292 -1.61 -20.53 2.07
N MET A 293 -2.12 -19.80 3.05
CA MET A 293 -3.54 -19.84 3.45
C MET A 293 -4.45 -19.42 2.27
N LEU A 294 -4.18 -18.28 1.66
CA LEU A 294 -5.01 -17.73 0.59
C LEU A 294 -5.02 -18.63 -0.66
N ALA A 295 -3.89 -19.23 -1.00
CA ALA A 295 -3.80 -20.17 -2.11
C ALA A 295 -4.57 -21.47 -1.83
N ALA A 296 -4.48 -22.01 -0.60
CA ALA A 296 -5.16 -23.24 -0.20
C ALA A 296 -6.69 -23.06 -0.12
N GLU A 297 -7.14 -21.94 0.46
CA GLU A 297 -8.55 -21.64 0.66
C GLU A 297 -9.21 -21.03 -0.57
N ARG A 298 -8.43 -20.59 -1.57
CA ARG A 298 -8.90 -19.86 -2.76
C ARG A 298 -9.73 -18.63 -2.40
N THR A 299 -9.35 -17.97 -1.32
CA THR A 299 -10.04 -16.80 -0.80
C THR A 299 -9.76 -15.59 -1.69
N ARG A 300 -10.81 -14.79 -1.99
CA ARG A 300 -10.67 -13.52 -2.69
C ARG A 300 -9.84 -12.56 -1.85
N VAL A 301 -8.90 -11.87 -2.49
CA VAL A 301 -7.99 -10.91 -1.85
C VAL A 301 -8.28 -9.51 -2.34
N LEU A 302 -8.28 -8.58 -1.40
CA LEU A 302 -8.19 -7.14 -1.66
C LEU A 302 -6.80 -6.71 -1.23
N ALA A 303 -5.98 -6.35 -2.20
CA ALA A 303 -4.58 -6.04 -1.98
C ALA A 303 -4.30 -4.57 -2.29
N TYR A 304 -3.85 -3.86 -1.26
CA TYR A 304 -3.72 -2.41 -1.25
C TYR A 304 -2.81 -1.88 -2.36
N HIS A 305 -1.63 -2.49 -2.52
CA HIS A 305 -0.59 -2.06 -3.46
C HIS A 305 -0.55 -2.85 -4.77
N MET A 306 -1.52 -3.72 -5.02
CA MET A 306 -1.59 -4.47 -6.26
C MET A 306 -2.27 -3.65 -7.37
N PRO A 307 -1.99 -3.99 -8.65
CA PRO A 307 -2.60 -3.29 -9.77
C PRO A 307 -4.11 -3.15 -9.64
N TRP A 308 -4.62 -1.98 -9.98
CA TRP A 308 -6.05 -1.64 -9.92
C TRP A 308 -6.92 -2.71 -10.58
N PRO A 309 -8.03 -3.15 -9.98
CA PRO A 309 -8.66 -2.64 -8.74
C PRO A 309 -8.13 -3.29 -7.45
N GLY A 310 -7.01 -3.98 -7.44
CA GLY A 310 -6.45 -4.65 -6.29
C GLY A 310 -7.23 -5.90 -5.84
N VAL A 311 -8.17 -6.39 -6.65
CA VAL A 311 -9.01 -7.54 -6.35
C VAL A 311 -8.53 -8.75 -7.15
N GLY A 312 -8.34 -9.88 -6.47
CA GLY A 312 -7.85 -11.09 -7.13
C GLY A 312 -7.74 -12.28 -6.20
N PHE A 313 -6.89 -13.21 -6.59
CA PHE A 313 -6.65 -14.47 -5.89
C PHE A 313 -5.16 -14.80 -5.89
N VAL A 314 -4.77 -15.66 -4.97
CA VAL A 314 -3.43 -16.23 -4.92
C VAL A 314 -3.52 -17.67 -5.38
N LYS A 315 -2.63 -18.09 -6.29
CA LYS A 315 -2.45 -19.52 -6.63
C LYS A 315 -1.00 -19.92 -6.45
N THR A 316 -0.76 -21.19 -6.20
CA THR A 316 0.60 -21.76 -6.22
C THR A 316 1.11 -21.87 -7.66
N ARG A 317 2.38 -21.54 -7.87
CA ARG A 317 3.06 -21.68 -9.16
C ARG A 317 4.56 -21.94 -8.94
N ASP A 318 5.08 -22.98 -9.54
CA ASP A 318 6.52 -23.31 -9.59
C ASP A 318 7.23 -23.24 -8.22
N GLY A 319 6.58 -23.74 -7.17
CA GLY A 319 7.12 -23.71 -5.80
C GLY A 319 6.98 -22.36 -5.06
N ALA A 320 6.38 -21.38 -5.72
CA ALA A 320 6.05 -20.06 -5.17
C ALA A 320 4.57 -19.73 -5.42
N TYR A 321 4.25 -18.46 -5.63
CA TYR A 321 2.87 -18.01 -5.84
C TYR A 321 2.76 -17.11 -7.07
N GLU A 322 1.51 -16.90 -7.51
CA GLU A 322 1.14 -15.95 -8.56
C GLU A 322 -0.12 -15.19 -8.15
N TRP A 323 -0.13 -13.91 -8.44
CA TRP A 323 -1.32 -13.08 -8.37
C TRP A 323 -2.21 -13.31 -9.59
N VAL A 324 -3.45 -13.67 -9.35
CA VAL A 324 -4.48 -13.81 -10.39
C VAL A 324 -5.50 -12.71 -10.20
N ALA A 325 -5.41 -11.67 -11.01
CA ALA A 325 -6.39 -10.58 -10.96
C ALA A 325 -7.80 -11.13 -11.23
N GLN A 326 -8.80 -10.60 -10.54
CA GLN A 326 -10.20 -10.91 -10.83
C GLN A 326 -10.59 -10.29 -12.17
N ASP A 327 -11.34 -11.05 -12.97
CA ASP A 327 -11.92 -10.51 -14.20
C ASP A 327 -12.85 -9.34 -13.91
N TRP A 328 -12.80 -8.34 -14.77
CA TRP A 328 -13.69 -7.18 -14.66
C TRP A 328 -15.11 -7.60 -15.05
N ALA A 329 -16.06 -7.31 -14.14
CA ALA A 329 -17.49 -7.36 -14.45
C ALA A 329 -18.03 -5.91 -14.48
N TRP A 330 -18.75 -5.60 -15.53
CA TRP A 330 -19.40 -4.28 -15.74
C TRP A 330 -20.82 -4.26 -15.20
#